data_fd79cb6ae8b2466d11486e100fbaa6ea
#
_entry.id   fd79cb6ae8b2466d11486e100fbaa6ea
#
_cell.length_a   1.000
_cell.length_b   1.000
_cell.length_c   1.000
_cell.angle_alpha   90.00
_cell.angle_beta   90.00
_cell.angle_gamma   90.00
#
_symmetry.space_group_name_H-M   'P 1'
#
loop_
_entity.id
_entity.type
_entity.pdbx_description
1 polymer ?
#
loop_
_entity_poly.entity_id
_entity_poly.type
_entity_poly.pdbx_seq_one_letter_code
_entity_poly.pdbx_strand_id
1 'polypeptide(L)'
;MIFHVKINEVKVKEVPAIDDEFAKDVSEFDTLKDLKADIKKKMTAERTEAAQRAFEDVLMAKVAEGVEAEIPTEMVELQAAQMTEGFKQQLASQGIPFDQYLKMTNTTEADFIKQAYGPAEQQVKMDLAVKAIIDAEKLDATDDEVEAEMKNVADKYGMDLDTVKKYLRPEEVKEQVIREKVIKVVADSAKAVAPAEEKAELEAEGEIVEKPAKKPAAKKTTKKAEGEEKAEKAPAKKPAAKKTAKKDAE
;
A
#
# COMPACT_ATOMS: atom_id res chain seq x y z
N MET A 1 -26.44 -29.00 -27.67
CA MET A 1 -26.19 -29.58 -26.33
C MET A 1 -27.25 -29.03 -25.40
N ILE A 2 -28.11 -29.86 -24.79
CA ILE A 2 -29.19 -29.43 -23.90
C ILE A 2 -28.74 -29.75 -22.47
N PHE A 3 -28.69 -28.72 -21.59
CA PHE A 3 -28.35 -28.88 -20.18
C PHE A 3 -29.62 -28.94 -19.33
N HIS A 4 -29.77 -30.01 -18.56
CA HIS A 4 -30.81 -30.10 -17.53
C HIS A 4 -30.21 -29.70 -16.19
N VAL A 5 -30.59 -28.54 -15.67
CA VAL A 5 -30.09 -28.00 -14.41
C VAL A 5 -31.18 -28.11 -13.34
N LYS A 6 -30.85 -28.73 -12.21
CA LYS A 6 -31.71 -28.78 -11.05
C LYS A 6 -31.06 -27.92 -9.95
N ILE A 7 -31.75 -26.88 -9.53
CA ILE A 7 -31.32 -26.03 -8.41
C ILE A 7 -31.69 -26.80 -7.12
N ASN A 8 -30.67 -27.19 -6.35
CA ASN A 8 -30.88 -27.90 -5.10
C ASN A 8 -31.04 -26.95 -3.91
N GLU A 9 -30.34 -25.82 -3.92
CA GLU A 9 -30.36 -24.86 -2.83
C GLU A 9 -30.01 -23.46 -3.37
N VAL A 10 -30.68 -22.43 -2.84
CA VAL A 10 -30.35 -21.02 -3.09
C VAL A 10 -29.92 -20.41 -1.75
N LYS A 11 -28.65 -20.00 -1.64
CA LYS A 11 -28.12 -19.35 -0.45
C LYS A 11 -28.06 -17.85 -0.69
N VAL A 12 -28.61 -17.09 0.23
CA VAL A 12 -28.50 -15.62 0.25
C VAL A 12 -27.46 -15.24 1.27
N LYS A 13 -26.54 -14.35 0.87
CA LYS A 13 -25.52 -13.82 1.79
C LYS A 13 -26.18 -12.74 2.65
N GLU A 14 -26.40 -13.05 3.92
CA GLU A 14 -26.78 -12.05 4.92
C GLU A 14 -25.53 -11.42 5.51
N VAL A 15 -25.44 -10.11 5.47
CA VAL A 15 -24.33 -9.33 6.05
C VAL A 15 -24.83 -8.80 7.39
N PRO A 16 -24.17 -9.14 8.52
CA PRO A 16 -24.57 -8.64 9.84
C PRO A 16 -24.43 -7.11 9.91
N ALA A 17 -25.21 -6.49 10.78
CA ALA A 17 -25.08 -5.06 11.07
C ALA A 17 -23.70 -4.80 11.69
N ILE A 18 -23.12 -3.63 11.33
CA ILE A 18 -21.83 -3.21 11.91
C ILE A 18 -22.10 -2.49 13.21
N ASP A 19 -22.18 -3.23 14.29
CA ASP A 19 -22.49 -2.77 15.66
C ASP A 19 -21.48 -3.34 16.69
N ASP A 20 -21.77 -3.19 17.97
CA ASP A 20 -20.89 -3.65 19.04
C ASP A 20 -20.88 -5.19 19.14
N GLU A 21 -21.95 -5.89 18.73
CA GLU A 21 -21.96 -7.35 18.65
C GLU A 21 -21.01 -7.84 17.56
N PHE A 22 -21.05 -7.20 16.38
CA PHE A 22 -20.09 -7.49 15.32
C PHE A 22 -18.64 -7.28 15.79
N ALA A 23 -18.36 -6.22 16.57
CA ALA A 23 -17.01 -5.97 17.07
C ALA A 23 -16.51 -7.10 17.97
N LYS A 24 -17.36 -7.66 18.84
CA LYS A 24 -17.04 -8.80 19.70
C LYS A 24 -16.83 -10.09 18.93
N ASP A 25 -17.59 -10.30 17.85
CA ASP A 25 -17.51 -11.52 17.05
C ASP A 25 -16.22 -11.59 16.21
N VAL A 26 -15.72 -10.43 15.74
CA VAL A 26 -14.57 -10.38 14.80
C VAL A 26 -13.26 -9.91 15.45
N SER A 27 -13.31 -9.49 16.72
CA SER A 27 -12.15 -8.94 17.43
C SER A 27 -12.22 -9.14 18.93
N GLU A 28 -11.15 -8.73 19.63
CA GLU A 28 -11.08 -8.76 21.10
C GLU A 28 -11.70 -7.49 21.75
N PHE A 29 -12.32 -6.60 20.95
CA PHE A 29 -12.89 -5.35 21.44
C PHE A 29 -14.39 -5.48 21.74
N ASP A 30 -14.82 -4.88 22.84
CA ASP A 30 -16.22 -4.87 23.26
C ASP A 30 -17.10 -3.88 22.51
N THR A 31 -16.49 -2.86 21.88
CA THR A 31 -17.24 -1.82 21.16
C THR A 31 -16.70 -1.60 19.75
N LEU A 32 -17.61 -1.26 18.84
CA LEU A 32 -17.27 -0.86 17.47
C LEU A 32 -16.34 0.35 17.44
N LYS A 33 -16.47 1.25 18.42
CA LYS A 33 -15.64 2.46 18.54
C LYS A 33 -14.18 2.08 18.79
N ASP A 34 -13.95 1.13 19.70
CA ASP A 34 -12.59 0.69 20.06
C ASP A 34 -11.96 -0.10 18.91
N LEU A 35 -12.73 -0.97 18.24
CA LEU A 35 -12.29 -1.66 17.02
C LEU A 35 -11.87 -0.66 15.93
N LYS A 36 -12.70 0.36 15.67
CA LYS A 36 -12.35 1.42 14.68
C LYS A 36 -11.12 2.21 15.09
N ALA A 37 -10.94 2.49 16.37
CA ALA A 37 -9.77 3.20 16.89
C ALA A 37 -8.50 2.39 16.71
N ASP A 38 -8.54 1.09 16.99
CA ASP A 38 -7.43 0.16 16.79
C ASP A 38 -7.06 0.02 15.30
N ILE A 39 -8.05 -0.21 14.44
CA ILE A 39 -7.83 -0.27 12.98
C ILE A 39 -7.20 1.03 12.48
N LYS A 40 -7.74 2.18 12.89
CA LYS A 40 -7.18 3.48 12.53
C LYS A 40 -5.74 3.63 13.00
N LYS A 41 -5.43 3.22 14.23
CA LYS A 41 -4.07 3.25 14.78
C LYS A 41 -3.12 2.37 13.96
N LYS A 42 -3.52 1.12 13.66
CA LYS A 42 -2.72 0.19 12.84
C LYS A 42 -2.49 0.72 11.43
N MET A 43 -3.55 1.16 10.75
CA MET A 43 -3.43 1.74 9.41
C MET A 43 -2.59 3.02 9.39
N THR A 44 -2.68 3.86 10.44
CA THR A 44 -1.85 5.07 10.52
C THR A 44 -0.39 4.71 10.73
N ALA A 45 -0.09 3.73 11.59
CA ALA A 45 1.27 3.25 11.81
C ALA A 45 1.87 2.66 10.52
N GLU A 46 1.13 1.79 9.82
CA GLU A 46 1.56 1.21 8.55
C GLU A 46 1.80 2.27 7.47
N ARG A 47 0.90 3.24 7.34
CA ARG A 47 1.06 4.33 6.37
C ARG A 47 2.23 5.23 6.71
N THR A 48 2.45 5.52 8.00
CA THR A 48 3.59 6.34 8.44
C THR A 48 4.90 5.61 8.14
N GLU A 49 4.98 4.31 8.44
CA GLU A 49 6.15 3.50 8.14
C GLU A 49 6.40 3.40 6.62
N ALA A 50 5.36 3.18 5.83
CA ALA A 50 5.46 3.14 4.37
C ALA A 50 5.90 4.49 3.78
N ALA A 51 5.36 5.61 4.29
CA ALA A 51 5.75 6.95 3.86
C ALA A 51 7.20 7.28 4.24
N GLN A 52 7.62 6.85 5.43
CA GLN A 52 9.01 7.02 5.88
C GLN A 52 9.97 6.25 4.97
N ARG A 53 9.69 4.99 4.68
CA ARG A 53 10.50 4.18 3.75
C ARG A 53 10.56 4.79 2.35
N ALA A 54 9.40 5.20 1.80
CA ALA A 54 9.37 5.85 0.50
C ALA A 54 10.17 7.14 0.46
N PHE A 55 10.15 7.92 1.55
CA PHE A 55 10.98 9.13 1.68
C PHE A 55 12.47 8.79 1.70
N GLU A 56 12.87 7.80 2.47
CA GLU A 56 14.25 7.31 2.58
C GLU A 56 14.76 6.78 1.22
N ASP A 57 13.93 6.01 0.50
CA ASP A 57 14.27 5.49 -0.83
C ASP A 57 14.50 6.62 -1.84
N VAL A 58 13.60 7.61 -1.88
CA VAL A 58 13.75 8.79 -2.77
C VAL A 58 14.97 9.61 -2.40
N LEU A 59 15.25 9.73 -1.10
CA LEU A 59 16.39 10.48 -0.60
C LEU A 59 17.70 9.80 -1.00
N MET A 60 17.80 8.49 -0.81
CA MET A 60 18.98 7.70 -1.18
C MET A 60 19.17 7.67 -2.70
N ALA A 61 18.09 7.61 -3.49
CA ALA A 61 18.16 7.73 -4.94
C ALA A 61 18.76 9.09 -5.37
N LYS A 62 18.35 10.19 -4.73
CA LYS A 62 18.93 11.52 -4.99
C LYS A 62 20.40 11.62 -4.57
N VAL A 63 20.80 10.97 -3.51
CA VAL A 63 22.20 10.87 -3.11
C VAL A 63 23.01 10.13 -4.18
N ALA A 64 22.48 9.00 -4.69
CA ALA A 64 23.13 8.24 -5.76
C ALA A 64 23.23 9.01 -7.09
N GLU A 65 22.23 9.82 -7.43
CA GLU A 65 22.28 10.72 -8.60
C GLU A 65 23.40 11.79 -8.51
N GLY A 66 23.71 12.24 -7.28
CA GLY A 66 24.78 13.20 -7.02
C GLY A 66 26.18 12.61 -6.99
N VAL A 67 26.33 11.29 -7.14
CA VAL A 67 27.66 10.64 -7.15
C VAL A 67 28.33 10.82 -8.50
N GLU A 68 29.43 11.53 -8.51
CA GLU A 68 30.34 11.67 -9.66
C GLU A 68 31.50 10.68 -9.49
N ALA A 69 31.37 9.48 -10.08
CA ALA A 69 32.39 8.45 -10.04
C ALA A 69 32.48 7.73 -11.40
N GLU A 70 33.71 7.40 -11.83
CA GLU A 70 33.94 6.51 -12.96
C GLU A 70 33.76 5.07 -12.46
N ILE A 71 32.64 4.44 -12.85
CA ILE A 71 32.34 3.07 -12.46
C ILE A 71 32.84 2.10 -13.54
N PRO A 72 33.75 1.16 -13.21
CA PRO A 72 34.16 0.13 -14.15
C PRO A 72 32.98 -0.73 -14.60
N THR A 73 32.93 -1.04 -15.88
CA THR A 73 31.87 -1.86 -16.49
C THR A 73 31.71 -3.20 -15.77
N GLU A 74 32.82 -3.80 -15.35
CA GLU A 74 32.87 -5.08 -14.65
C GLU A 74 32.09 -5.05 -13.32
N MET A 75 32.08 -3.92 -12.63
CA MET A 75 31.27 -3.75 -11.39
C MET A 75 29.79 -3.75 -11.70
N VAL A 76 29.38 -3.08 -12.77
CA VAL A 76 27.98 -3.04 -13.22
C VAL A 76 27.54 -4.43 -13.69
N GLU A 77 28.38 -5.13 -14.44
CA GLU A 77 28.12 -6.50 -14.90
C GLU A 77 27.93 -7.46 -13.72
N LEU A 78 28.82 -7.39 -12.74
CA LEU A 78 28.73 -8.21 -11.53
C LEU A 78 27.43 -7.93 -10.78
N GLN A 79 27.09 -6.66 -10.59
CA GLN A 79 25.87 -6.26 -9.90
C GLN A 79 24.61 -6.70 -10.68
N ALA A 80 24.59 -6.54 -12.00
CA ALA A 80 23.49 -7.00 -12.85
C ALA A 80 23.31 -8.53 -12.78
N ALA A 81 24.41 -9.28 -12.73
CA ALA A 81 24.36 -10.73 -12.54
C ALA A 81 23.80 -11.11 -11.16
N GLN A 82 24.21 -10.42 -10.09
CA GLN A 82 23.67 -10.65 -8.74
C GLN A 82 22.19 -10.32 -8.66
N MET A 83 21.74 -9.21 -9.24
CA MET A 83 20.32 -8.84 -9.31
C MET A 83 19.51 -9.90 -10.07
N THR A 84 20.04 -10.40 -11.18
CA THR A 84 19.41 -11.47 -11.96
C THR A 84 19.29 -12.75 -11.16
N GLU A 85 20.32 -13.13 -10.41
CA GLU A 85 20.28 -14.33 -9.56
C GLU A 85 19.26 -14.18 -8.42
N GLY A 86 19.20 -13.02 -7.76
CA GLY A 86 18.18 -12.73 -6.76
C GLY A 86 16.77 -12.82 -7.34
N PHE A 87 16.56 -12.33 -8.56
CA PHE A 87 15.27 -12.44 -9.25
C PHE A 87 14.91 -13.90 -9.58
N LYS A 88 15.90 -14.72 -10.01
CA LYS A 88 15.70 -16.17 -10.22
C LYS A 88 15.24 -16.86 -8.93
N GLN A 89 15.88 -16.55 -7.82
CA GLN A 89 15.50 -17.12 -6.50
C GLN A 89 14.09 -16.69 -6.08
N GLN A 90 13.73 -15.42 -6.32
CA GLN A 90 12.39 -14.91 -6.05
C GLN A 90 11.33 -15.64 -6.88
N LEU A 91 11.55 -15.83 -8.18
CA LEU A 91 10.65 -16.62 -9.04
C LEU A 91 10.55 -18.08 -8.57
N ALA A 92 11.68 -18.69 -8.21
CA ALA A 92 11.71 -20.06 -7.70
C ALA A 92 10.87 -20.21 -6.40
N SER A 93 10.91 -19.23 -5.51
CA SER A 93 10.08 -19.21 -4.29
C SER A 93 8.58 -19.16 -4.60
N GLN A 94 8.20 -18.59 -5.74
CA GLN A 94 6.82 -18.55 -6.25
C GLN A 94 6.46 -19.76 -7.10
N GLY A 95 7.37 -20.71 -7.26
CA GLY A 95 7.18 -21.91 -8.07
C GLY A 95 7.26 -21.67 -9.58
N ILE A 96 7.81 -20.55 -10.02
CA ILE A 96 7.94 -20.19 -11.43
C ILE A 96 9.39 -20.41 -11.87
N PRO A 97 9.67 -21.37 -12.79
CA PRO A 97 11.00 -21.53 -13.38
C PRO A 97 11.40 -20.29 -14.21
N PHE A 98 12.62 -19.84 -14.07
CA PHE A 98 13.14 -18.67 -14.80
C PHE A 98 13.02 -18.80 -16.32
N ASP A 99 13.30 -19.99 -16.87
CA ASP A 99 13.14 -20.28 -18.31
C ASP A 99 11.69 -20.13 -18.78
N GLN A 100 10.71 -20.45 -17.92
CA GLN A 100 9.31 -20.27 -18.24
C GLN A 100 8.95 -18.78 -18.26
N TYR A 101 9.47 -18.00 -17.32
CA TYR A 101 9.32 -16.55 -17.29
C TYR A 101 9.90 -15.91 -18.56
N LEU A 102 11.12 -16.27 -18.96
CA LEU A 102 11.75 -15.77 -20.19
C LEU A 102 10.93 -16.09 -21.45
N LYS A 103 10.35 -17.29 -21.53
CA LYS A 103 9.45 -17.67 -22.64
C LYS A 103 8.16 -16.85 -22.64
N MET A 104 7.58 -16.58 -21.48
CA MET A 104 6.35 -15.77 -21.35
C MET A 104 6.58 -14.31 -21.76
N THR A 105 7.75 -13.74 -21.40
CA THR A 105 8.12 -12.36 -21.73
C THR A 105 8.79 -12.22 -23.10
N ASN A 106 9.04 -13.36 -23.80
CA ASN A 106 9.74 -13.42 -25.07
C ASN A 106 11.11 -12.70 -25.02
N THR A 107 11.84 -12.89 -23.92
CA THR A 107 13.13 -12.27 -23.64
C THR A 107 14.19 -13.34 -23.48
N THR A 108 15.44 -13.07 -23.89
CA THR A 108 16.57 -13.94 -23.61
C THR A 108 17.22 -13.58 -22.27
N GLU A 109 17.93 -14.53 -21.65
CA GLU A 109 18.69 -14.25 -20.42
C GLU A 109 19.70 -13.11 -20.61
N ALA A 110 20.38 -13.07 -21.75
CA ALA A 110 21.32 -12.01 -22.08
C ALA A 110 20.65 -10.62 -22.17
N ASP A 111 19.45 -10.55 -22.75
CA ASP A 111 18.70 -9.31 -22.84
C ASP A 111 18.15 -8.90 -21.47
N PHE A 112 17.75 -9.85 -20.64
CA PHE A 112 17.32 -9.60 -19.28
C PHE A 112 18.47 -8.99 -18.44
N ILE A 113 19.67 -9.57 -18.53
CA ILE A 113 20.85 -9.02 -17.83
C ILE A 113 21.19 -7.62 -18.34
N LYS A 114 21.09 -7.36 -19.65
CA LYS A 114 21.31 -6.00 -20.20
C LYS A 114 20.28 -4.98 -19.70
N GLN A 115 19.03 -5.37 -19.53
CA GLN A 115 18.02 -4.52 -18.96
C GLN A 115 18.30 -4.17 -17.49
N ALA A 116 19.00 -5.07 -16.78
CA ALA A 116 19.42 -4.85 -15.41
C ALA A 116 20.62 -3.89 -15.27
N TYR A 117 21.31 -3.51 -16.35
CA TYR A 117 22.53 -2.68 -16.28
C TYR A 117 22.23 -1.28 -15.72
N GLY A 118 21.16 -0.62 -16.17
CA GLY A 118 20.79 0.71 -15.66
C GLY A 118 20.50 0.69 -14.14
N PRO A 119 19.59 -0.16 -13.67
CA PRO A 119 19.38 -0.33 -12.23
C PRO A 119 20.64 -0.78 -11.46
N ALA A 120 21.48 -1.64 -12.06
CA ALA A 120 22.71 -2.09 -11.44
C ALA A 120 23.73 -0.95 -11.28
N GLU A 121 23.87 -0.07 -12.26
CA GLU A 121 24.72 1.12 -12.16
C GLU A 121 24.25 2.04 -11.02
N GLN A 122 22.95 2.28 -10.91
CA GLN A 122 22.38 3.06 -9.81
C GLN A 122 22.66 2.42 -8.45
N GLN A 123 22.54 1.11 -8.36
CA GLN A 123 22.84 0.38 -7.13
C GLN A 123 24.31 0.49 -6.75
N VAL A 124 25.23 0.34 -7.70
CA VAL A 124 26.67 0.53 -7.48
C VAL A 124 26.96 1.97 -7.01
N LYS A 125 26.34 2.99 -7.64
CA LYS A 125 26.46 4.38 -7.20
C LYS A 125 26.00 4.56 -5.76
N MET A 126 24.87 3.96 -5.42
CA MET A 126 24.32 4.01 -4.07
C MET A 126 25.26 3.35 -3.05
N ASP A 127 25.80 2.17 -3.36
CA ASP A 127 26.73 1.45 -2.47
C ASP A 127 28.03 2.22 -2.27
N LEU A 128 28.52 2.89 -3.33
CA LEU A 128 29.70 3.77 -3.22
C LEU A 128 29.40 5.02 -2.37
N ALA A 129 28.21 5.62 -2.52
CA ALA A 129 27.78 6.75 -1.70
C ALA A 129 27.67 6.36 -0.22
N VAL A 130 27.02 5.23 0.07
CA VAL A 130 26.92 4.69 1.44
C VAL A 130 28.29 4.47 2.04
N LYS A 131 29.22 3.86 1.30
CA LYS A 131 30.59 3.63 1.74
C LYS A 131 31.33 4.94 2.02
N ALA A 132 31.21 5.93 1.16
CA ALA A 132 31.83 7.25 1.36
C ALA A 132 31.27 7.96 2.60
N ILE A 133 29.96 7.84 2.88
CA ILE A 133 29.35 8.41 4.09
C ILE A 133 29.83 7.68 5.34
N ILE A 134 29.94 6.35 5.30
CA ILE A 134 30.48 5.55 6.41
C ILE A 134 31.89 6.02 6.76
N ASP A 135 32.74 6.20 5.75
CA ASP A 135 34.13 6.62 5.92
C ASP A 135 34.22 8.07 6.42
N ALA A 136 33.41 8.98 5.92
CA ALA A 136 33.38 10.39 6.32
C ALA A 136 32.86 10.59 7.74
N GLU A 137 31.75 9.96 8.10
CA GLU A 137 31.11 10.08 9.41
C GLU A 137 31.66 9.07 10.43
N LYS A 138 32.55 8.17 10.00
CA LYS A 138 33.16 7.11 10.82
C LYS A 138 32.08 6.25 11.51
N LEU A 139 31.07 5.89 10.76
CA LEU A 139 29.97 5.10 11.29
C LEU A 139 30.42 3.65 11.49
N ASP A 140 30.15 3.12 12.67
CA ASP A 140 30.34 1.72 13.02
C ASP A 140 29.12 1.23 13.84
N ALA A 141 28.95 -0.07 13.92
CA ALA A 141 27.92 -0.68 14.74
C ALA A 141 28.59 -1.47 15.87
N THR A 142 28.16 -1.20 17.10
CA THR A 142 28.61 -1.93 18.28
C THR A 142 27.95 -3.30 18.37
N ASP A 143 28.56 -4.22 19.09
CA ASP A 143 27.97 -5.56 19.30
C ASP A 143 26.63 -5.49 20.02
N ASP A 144 26.41 -4.51 20.89
CA ASP A 144 25.14 -4.29 21.58
C ASP A 144 24.03 -3.88 20.60
N GLU A 145 24.35 -3.03 19.60
CA GLU A 145 23.40 -2.62 18.56
C GLU A 145 23.04 -3.78 17.62
N VAL A 146 24.03 -4.59 17.28
CA VAL A 146 23.82 -5.82 16.48
C VAL A 146 22.91 -6.79 17.24
N GLU A 147 23.13 -6.99 18.53
CA GLU A 147 22.29 -7.86 19.34
C GLU A 147 20.87 -7.30 19.52
N ALA A 148 20.73 -5.98 19.68
CA ALA A 148 19.44 -5.31 19.73
C ALA A 148 18.64 -5.51 18.43
N GLU A 149 19.31 -5.39 17.27
CA GLU A 149 18.65 -5.61 15.99
C GLU A 149 18.25 -7.08 15.77
N MET A 150 19.12 -8.03 16.15
CA MET A 150 18.75 -9.45 16.13
C MET A 150 17.53 -9.72 17.02
N LYS A 151 17.39 -9.04 18.15
CA LYS A 151 16.25 -9.16 19.04
C LYS A 151 15.00 -8.55 18.40
N ASN A 152 15.10 -7.40 17.72
CA ASN A 152 14.00 -6.80 16.98
C ASN A 152 13.47 -7.75 15.90
N VAL A 153 14.36 -8.41 15.17
CA VAL A 153 14.02 -9.43 14.18
C VAL A 153 13.32 -10.62 14.84
N ALA A 154 13.84 -11.11 15.97
CA ALA A 154 13.25 -12.20 16.74
C ALA A 154 11.79 -11.86 17.14
N ASP A 155 11.59 -10.68 17.74
CA ASP A 155 10.27 -10.20 18.18
C ASP A 155 9.30 -10.03 17.01
N LYS A 156 9.77 -9.48 15.88
CA LYS A 156 8.97 -9.24 14.68
C LYS A 156 8.45 -10.52 14.03
N TYR A 157 9.26 -11.57 14.04
CA TYR A 157 8.91 -12.86 13.44
C TYR A 157 8.42 -13.89 14.45
N GLY A 158 8.35 -13.54 15.75
CA GLY A 158 7.94 -14.47 16.82
C GLY A 158 8.90 -15.64 16.97
N MET A 159 10.19 -15.43 16.68
CA MET A 159 11.25 -16.43 16.76
C MET A 159 12.11 -16.24 18.02
N ASP A 160 12.73 -17.33 18.45
CA ASP A 160 13.72 -17.27 19.53
C ASP A 160 15.03 -16.68 19.04
N LEU A 161 15.69 -15.87 19.88
CA LEU A 161 16.95 -15.17 19.56
C LEU A 161 18.06 -16.14 19.14
N ASP A 162 18.12 -17.33 19.79
CA ASP A 162 19.11 -18.35 19.44
C ASP A 162 18.86 -18.93 18.04
N THR A 163 17.62 -18.96 17.61
CA THR A 163 17.23 -19.35 16.26
C THR A 163 17.66 -18.30 15.25
N VAL A 164 17.42 -17.02 15.55
CA VAL A 164 17.85 -15.91 14.68
C VAL A 164 19.37 -15.89 14.52
N LYS A 165 20.13 -16.06 15.60
CA LYS A 165 21.62 -16.14 15.60
C LYS A 165 22.18 -17.31 14.76
N LYS A 166 21.39 -18.36 14.51
CA LYS A 166 21.78 -19.49 13.62
C LYS A 166 21.61 -19.19 12.14
N TYR A 167 20.61 -18.38 11.81
CA TYR A 167 20.27 -18.05 10.42
C TYR A 167 20.89 -16.75 9.93
N LEU A 168 21.07 -15.77 10.80
CA LEU A 168 21.66 -14.48 10.48
C LEU A 168 23.09 -14.41 11.03
N ARG A 169 24.03 -14.13 10.17
CA ARG A 169 25.43 -13.89 10.56
C ARG A 169 25.56 -12.51 11.19
N PRO A 170 26.30 -12.38 12.32
CA PRO A 170 26.50 -11.10 12.99
C PRO A 170 27.05 -10.01 12.05
N GLU A 171 27.93 -10.39 11.12
CA GLU A 171 28.50 -9.47 10.14
C GLU A 171 27.45 -8.88 9.20
N GLU A 172 26.50 -9.68 8.73
CA GLU A 172 25.39 -9.22 7.87
C GLU A 172 24.47 -8.26 8.62
N VAL A 173 24.17 -8.57 9.89
CA VAL A 173 23.37 -7.68 10.74
C VAL A 173 24.14 -6.38 11.05
N LYS A 174 25.45 -6.47 11.26
CA LYS A 174 26.30 -5.29 11.47
C LYS A 174 26.26 -4.35 10.27
N GLU A 175 26.40 -4.88 9.05
CA GLU A 175 26.26 -4.10 7.82
C GLU A 175 24.88 -3.46 7.68
N GLN A 176 23.83 -4.18 8.05
CA GLN A 176 22.46 -3.67 8.05
C GLN A 176 22.30 -2.47 9.01
N VAL A 177 22.78 -2.61 10.25
CA VAL A 177 22.73 -1.53 11.26
C VAL A 177 23.52 -0.30 10.81
N ILE A 178 24.69 -0.50 10.21
CA ILE A 178 25.50 0.61 9.67
C ILE A 178 24.75 1.30 8.53
N ARG A 179 24.13 0.55 7.63
CA ARG A 179 23.32 1.07 6.52
C ARG A 179 22.13 1.90 7.02
N GLU A 180 21.45 1.44 8.06
CA GLU A 180 20.37 2.19 8.72
C GLU A 180 20.87 3.51 9.35
N LYS A 181 22.05 3.49 9.97
CA LYS A 181 22.69 4.70 10.49
C LYS A 181 22.99 5.71 9.37
N VAL A 182 23.48 5.25 8.22
CA VAL A 182 23.71 6.12 7.06
C VAL A 182 22.42 6.77 6.59
N ILE A 183 21.35 5.98 6.40
CA ILE A 183 20.04 6.49 6.01
C ILE A 183 19.54 7.54 7.01
N LYS A 184 19.70 7.29 8.29
CA LYS A 184 19.31 8.22 9.36
C LYS A 184 20.10 9.53 9.31
N VAL A 185 21.41 9.48 9.14
CA VAL A 185 22.27 10.68 9.01
C VAL A 185 21.85 11.52 7.80
N VAL A 186 21.59 10.87 6.67
CA VAL A 186 21.12 11.53 5.46
C VAL A 186 19.71 12.11 5.65
N ALA A 187 18.80 11.36 6.28
CA ALA A 187 17.43 11.81 6.54
C ALA A 187 17.38 13.00 7.51
N ASP A 188 18.21 13.01 8.54
CA ASP A 188 18.29 14.09 9.54
C ASP A 188 18.85 15.39 8.90
N SER A 189 19.67 15.30 7.85
CA SER A 189 20.18 16.44 7.10
C SER A 189 19.21 16.97 6.04
N ALA A 190 18.21 16.16 5.63
CA ALA A 190 17.29 16.48 4.56
C ALA A 190 16.05 17.24 5.06
N LYS A 191 15.47 18.04 4.16
CA LYS A 191 14.17 18.69 4.40
C LYS A 191 13.14 18.10 3.47
N ALA A 192 12.12 17.45 4.03
CA ALA A 192 10.97 17.00 3.27
C ALA A 192 10.19 18.21 2.74
N VAL A 193 10.01 18.29 1.42
CA VAL A 193 9.17 19.29 0.76
C VAL A 193 8.06 18.53 0.07
N ALA A 194 6.82 18.69 0.54
CA ALA A 194 5.68 18.07 -0.11
C ALA A 194 5.51 18.65 -1.53
N PRO A 195 5.27 17.84 -2.57
CA PRO A 195 4.92 18.30 -3.90
C PRO A 195 3.71 19.23 -3.86
N ALA A 196 3.68 20.24 -4.71
CA ALA A 196 2.60 21.25 -4.72
C ALA A 196 1.21 20.62 -5.01
N GLU A 197 1.18 19.52 -5.76
CA GLU A 197 -0.04 18.77 -6.07
C GLU A 197 -0.58 17.98 -4.86
N GLU A 198 0.31 17.39 -4.06
CA GLU A 198 -0.06 16.63 -2.86
C GLU A 198 -0.59 17.53 -1.73
N LYS A 199 -0.13 18.80 -1.66
CA LYS A 199 -0.70 19.79 -0.74
C LYS A 199 -2.14 20.12 -1.07
N ALA A 200 -2.49 20.23 -2.34
CA ALA A 200 -3.84 20.53 -2.79
C ALA A 200 -4.82 19.37 -2.50
N GLU A 201 -4.38 18.11 -2.60
CA GLU A 201 -5.20 16.95 -2.24
C GLU A 201 -5.37 16.80 -0.73
N LEU A 202 -4.33 17.01 0.07
CA LEU A 202 -4.40 16.96 1.52
C LEU A 202 -5.27 18.09 2.11
N GLU A 203 -5.23 19.29 1.51
CA GLU A 203 -6.12 20.40 1.89
C GLU A 203 -7.58 20.11 1.49
N ALA A 204 -7.80 19.45 0.35
CA ALA A 204 -9.13 19.04 -0.10
C ALA A 204 -9.72 17.90 0.75
N GLU A 205 -8.91 16.92 1.19
CA GLU A 205 -9.35 15.87 2.11
C GLU A 205 -9.57 16.40 3.54
N GLY A 206 -8.80 17.39 3.98
CA GLY A 206 -8.98 18.06 5.28
C GLY A 206 -10.30 18.81 5.39
N GLU A 207 -10.80 19.41 4.29
CA GLU A 207 -12.08 20.11 4.28
C GLU A 207 -13.31 19.20 4.34
N ILE A 208 -13.18 17.94 3.98
CA ILE A 208 -14.29 16.96 4.00
C ILE A 208 -14.57 16.44 5.42
N VAL A 209 -13.61 16.52 6.35
CA VAL A 209 -13.75 15.95 7.71
C VAL A 209 -14.34 16.94 8.72
N GLU A 210 -14.44 18.24 8.41
CA GLU A 210 -14.87 19.27 9.37
C GLU A 210 -16.22 19.96 9.07
N LYS A 211 -17.16 19.30 8.39
CA LYS A 211 -18.54 19.79 8.38
C LYS A 211 -19.40 18.98 9.35
N PRO A 212 -19.71 19.51 10.54
CA PRO A 212 -20.69 18.86 11.43
C PRO A 212 -22.06 18.90 10.76
N ALA A 213 -22.69 17.75 10.68
CA ALA A 213 -24.06 17.61 10.22
C ALA A 213 -24.99 18.56 10.96
N LYS A 214 -25.51 19.57 10.27
CA LYS A 214 -26.58 20.44 10.76
C LYS A 214 -27.83 19.58 10.99
N LYS A 215 -28.23 19.46 12.24
CA LYS A 215 -29.51 18.90 12.66
C LYS A 215 -30.66 19.64 11.94
N PRO A 216 -31.67 18.94 11.43
CA PRO A 216 -32.85 19.61 10.88
C PRO A 216 -33.64 20.26 12.03
N ALA A 217 -33.78 21.58 11.95
CA ALA A 217 -34.58 22.36 12.91
C ALA A 217 -36.06 22.07 12.72
N ALA A 218 -36.72 21.70 13.79
CA ALA A 218 -38.16 21.52 13.91
C ALA A 218 -38.89 22.80 13.56
N LYS A 219 -39.76 22.77 12.54
CA LYS A 219 -40.70 23.84 12.23
C LYS A 219 -41.85 23.82 13.24
N LYS A 220 -41.89 24.84 14.11
CA LYS A 220 -43.08 25.21 14.91
C LYS A 220 -44.13 25.81 13.99
N THR A 221 -45.31 25.22 14.01
CA THR A 221 -46.55 25.76 13.44
C THR A 221 -47.03 26.97 14.26
N THR A 222 -47.26 28.09 13.60
CA THR A 222 -48.23 29.09 14.06
C THR A 222 -49.12 29.52 12.90
N LYS A 223 -50.38 29.40 13.16
CA LYS A 223 -51.59 29.68 12.43
C LYS A 223 -51.86 31.18 12.36
N LYS A 224 -52.24 31.72 11.18
CA LYS A 224 -53.29 32.78 11.03
C LYS A 224 -53.48 33.07 9.52
N ALA A 225 -54.55 32.92 9.16
CA ALA A 225 -55.79 33.22 8.50
C ALA A 225 -55.80 34.38 7.46
N GLU A 226 -56.69 34.15 6.47
CA GLU A 226 -57.36 35.11 5.55
C GLU A 226 -56.52 35.59 4.34
N GLY A 227 -57.05 35.43 3.17
CA GLY A 227 -58.21 35.65 2.44
C GLY A 227 -58.10 35.35 0.93
N GLU A 228 -59.15 34.81 0.37
CA GLU A 228 -59.81 35.06 -0.91
C GLU A 228 -58.93 35.35 -2.17
N GLU A 229 -59.20 34.85 -3.34
CA GLU A 229 -60.41 34.51 -4.11
C GLU A 229 -60.01 33.98 -5.50
N LYS A 230 -60.87 33.08 -6.00
CA LYS A 230 -61.26 32.81 -7.39
C LYS A 230 -60.32 32.12 -8.38
N ALA A 231 -60.77 30.97 -8.71
CA ALA A 231 -61.46 30.53 -9.96
C ALA A 231 -60.46 30.23 -11.10
N GLU A 232 -60.55 29.19 -11.87
CA GLU A 232 -61.61 28.39 -12.45
C GLU A 232 -60.99 27.29 -13.34
N LYS A 233 -61.69 26.14 -13.35
CA LYS A 233 -61.82 25.17 -14.41
C LYS A 233 -60.79 24.05 -14.63
N ALA A 234 -61.22 22.89 -14.16
CA ALA A 234 -61.05 21.59 -14.78
C ALA A 234 -61.88 21.50 -16.12
N PRO A 235 -61.89 20.47 -16.88
CA PRO A 235 -61.82 19.04 -16.52
C PRO A 235 -61.19 18.05 -17.54
N ALA A 236 -60.88 16.86 -16.99
CA ALA A 236 -61.16 15.52 -17.49
C ALA A 236 -60.78 15.09 -18.94
N LYS A 237 -60.09 13.97 -19.04
CA LYS A 237 -60.65 12.69 -19.49
C LYS A 237 -59.57 11.60 -19.63
N LYS A 238 -59.72 10.54 -18.88
CA LYS A 238 -59.51 9.15 -19.32
C LYS A 238 -60.60 8.78 -20.29
N PRO A 239 -60.52 7.71 -21.11
CA PRO A 239 -60.18 6.35 -20.74
C PRO A 239 -59.63 5.41 -21.85
N ALA A 240 -59.22 4.21 -21.36
CA ALA A 240 -59.48 2.86 -21.87
C ALA A 240 -58.81 2.36 -23.16
N ALA A 241 -57.96 1.36 -23.03
CA ALA A 241 -58.20 -0.08 -23.25
C ALA A 241 -58.54 -0.55 -24.67
N LYS A 242 -57.76 -1.52 -25.14
CA LYS A 242 -58.13 -2.84 -25.73
C LYS A 242 -56.97 -3.35 -26.60
N LYS A 243 -56.36 -4.50 -26.22
CA LYS A 243 -56.72 -5.86 -26.66
C LYS A 243 -56.46 -6.14 -28.14
N THR A 244 -55.72 -7.15 -28.34
CA THR A 244 -55.80 -8.40 -29.12
C THR A 244 -54.57 -8.57 -29.98
N ALA A 245 -53.79 -9.59 -29.79
CA ALA A 245 -53.97 -11.00 -30.10
C ALA A 245 -53.34 -11.39 -31.45
N LYS A 246 -52.47 -12.39 -31.35
CA LYS A 246 -52.32 -13.53 -32.26
C LYS A 246 -51.63 -13.28 -33.61
N LYS A 247 -50.65 -13.99 -33.99
CA LYS A 247 -50.59 -15.36 -34.50
C LYS A 247 -49.28 -15.56 -35.29
N ASP A 248 -48.64 -16.63 -35.02
CA ASP A 248 -48.11 -17.70 -35.86
C ASP A 248 -47.02 -17.45 -36.91
N ALA A 249 -46.08 -18.36 -36.78
CA ALA A 249 -45.43 -19.22 -37.78
C ALA A 249 -44.30 -18.56 -38.62
N GLU A 250 -43.09 -19.01 -38.55
CA GLU A 250 -42.55 -20.27 -39.13
C GLU A 250 -41.25 -20.65 -38.42
#